data_cfa49f2dfbe62dfce65b188e96c9b9fe
#
_entry.id   cfa49f2dfbe62dfce65b188e96c9b9fe
#
_cell.length_a   1.000
_cell.length_b   1.000
_cell.length_c   1.000
_cell.angle_alpha   90.00
_cell.angle_beta   90.00
_cell.angle_gamma   90.00
#
_symmetry.space_group_name_H-M   'P 1'
#
loop_
_entity.id
_entity.type
_entity.pdbx_description
1 polymer ?
#
loop_
_entity_poly.entity_id
_entity_poly.type
_entity_poly.pdbx_seq_one_letter_code
_entity_poly.pdbx_strand_id
1 'polypeptide(L)'
;AEFSEDGDGNLKVAHGGWFVLHFVGEMTADKKNINYSLNVYPGAAYIIGASAGGNWDDASAACAMTAPADQTGEWVSPAFGGDGELRAYIKIPGIEWWHTEFTIFKGNCFWRNLNIVDSWTEAGDGYSVTCAAGQKLYVNFDKNTAEVK
;
A
#
# COMPACT_ATOMS: atom_id res chain seq x y z
N ALA A 1 -19.88 0.37 -13.27
CA ALA A 1 -19.23 -0.08 -12.04
C ALA A 1 -18.58 -1.42 -12.30
N GLU A 2 -17.34 -1.60 -11.89
CA GLU A 2 -16.60 -2.86 -12.06
C GLU A 2 -17.03 -3.92 -11.05
N PHE A 3 -17.76 -3.51 -10.01
CA PHE A 3 -18.24 -4.35 -8.93
C PHE A 3 -19.75 -4.32 -8.85
N SER A 4 -20.34 -5.46 -8.61
CA SER A 4 -21.77 -5.62 -8.37
C SER A 4 -21.97 -6.72 -7.34
N GLU A 5 -23.11 -6.71 -6.65
CA GLU A 5 -23.54 -7.83 -5.83
C GLU A 5 -24.25 -8.86 -6.74
N ASP A 6 -23.97 -10.14 -6.54
CA ASP A 6 -24.78 -11.20 -7.13
C ASP A 6 -26.04 -11.46 -6.25
N GLY A 7 -26.98 -12.27 -6.73
CA GLY A 7 -28.21 -12.57 -5.99
C GLY A 7 -28.00 -13.31 -4.66
N ASP A 8 -26.79 -13.79 -4.40
CA ASP A 8 -26.41 -14.55 -3.20
C ASP A 8 -25.58 -13.72 -2.20
N GLY A 9 -25.41 -12.42 -2.44
CA GLY A 9 -24.67 -11.50 -1.58
C GLY A 9 -23.15 -11.53 -1.77
N ASN A 10 -22.64 -12.14 -2.86
CA ASN A 10 -21.22 -12.12 -3.14
C ASN A 10 -20.84 -10.89 -4.00
N LEU A 11 -19.65 -10.40 -3.79
CA LEU A 11 -19.08 -9.35 -4.61
C LEU A 11 -18.60 -9.92 -5.95
N LYS A 12 -19.17 -9.44 -7.04
CA LYS A 12 -18.82 -9.81 -8.41
C LYS A 12 -17.92 -8.77 -9.03
N VAL A 13 -16.83 -9.21 -9.65
CA VAL A 13 -15.88 -8.35 -10.36
C VAL A 13 -16.05 -8.56 -11.86
N ALA A 14 -16.31 -7.50 -12.60
CA ALA A 14 -16.54 -7.57 -14.06
C ALA A 14 -15.23 -7.83 -14.83
N HIS A 15 -14.13 -7.24 -14.38
CA HIS A 15 -12.81 -7.37 -14.98
C HIS A 15 -11.77 -7.63 -13.92
N GLY A 16 -10.83 -8.55 -14.20
CA GLY A 16 -9.69 -8.78 -13.32
C GLY A 16 -8.79 -7.54 -13.20
N GLY A 17 -8.10 -7.41 -12.09
CA GLY A 17 -7.19 -6.29 -11.83
C GLY A 17 -6.72 -6.26 -10.39
N TRP A 18 -5.96 -5.22 -10.06
CA TRP A 18 -5.54 -4.92 -8.71
C TRP A 18 -6.48 -3.88 -8.11
N PHE A 19 -7.00 -4.18 -6.92
CA PHE A 19 -7.96 -3.31 -6.24
C PHE A 19 -7.61 -3.18 -4.77
N VAL A 20 -7.96 -2.02 -4.21
CA VAL A 20 -7.94 -1.79 -2.76
C VAL A 20 -9.36 -1.85 -2.24
N LEU A 21 -9.59 -2.72 -1.27
CA LEU A 21 -10.85 -2.82 -0.55
C LEU A 21 -10.73 -2.05 0.77
N HIS A 22 -11.46 -0.95 0.87
CA HIS A 22 -11.44 -0.09 2.07
C HIS A 22 -12.76 -0.25 2.83
N PHE A 23 -12.71 -0.99 3.92
CA PHE A 23 -13.83 -1.16 4.84
C PHE A 23 -13.87 -0.01 5.84
N VAL A 24 -14.99 0.65 5.93
CA VAL A 24 -15.23 1.74 6.90
C VAL A 24 -16.34 1.32 7.83
N GLY A 25 -16.08 1.39 9.14
CA GLY A 25 -17.05 1.14 10.19
C GLY A 25 -17.39 2.45 10.90
N GLU A 26 -18.66 2.84 10.91
CA GLU A 26 -19.15 4.01 11.62
C GLU A 26 -20.11 3.59 12.75
N MET A 27 -19.78 3.99 13.97
CA MET A 27 -20.63 3.72 15.12
C MET A 27 -21.91 4.57 15.04
N THR A 28 -23.07 3.97 15.26
CA THR A 28 -24.36 4.70 15.35
C THR A 28 -24.35 5.68 16.53
N ALA A 29 -25.17 6.72 16.44
CA ALA A 29 -25.25 7.77 17.46
C ALA A 29 -25.61 7.22 18.87
N ASP A 30 -26.40 6.16 18.93
CA ASP A 30 -26.75 5.47 20.18
C ASP A 30 -25.66 4.50 20.68
N LYS A 31 -24.55 4.36 19.93
CA LYS A 31 -23.40 3.49 20.22
C LYS A 31 -23.73 1.99 20.34
N LYS A 32 -24.81 1.55 19.73
CA LYS A 32 -25.24 0.14 19.82
C LYS A 32 -24.91 -0.69 18.58
N ASN A 33 -24.71 -0.02 17.43
CA ASN A 33 -24.44 -0.69 16.16
C ASN A 33 -23.27 -0.03 15.44
N ILE A 34 -22.69 -0.76 14.49
CA ILE A 34 -21.71 -0.25 13.56
C ILE A 34 -22.26 -0.42 12.14
N ASN A 35 -22.35 0.66 11.42
CA ASN A 35 -22.65 0.65 9.99
C ASN A 35 -21.35 0.43 9.23
N TYR A 36 -21.31 -0.55 8.35
CA TYR A 36 -20.17 -0.83 7.51
C TYR A 36 -20.42 -0.37 6.08
N SER A 37 -19.40 0.19 5.47
CA SER A 37 -19.38 0.44 4.05
C SER A 37 -18.08 -0.13 3.44
N LEU A 38 -18.15 -0.56 2.19
CA LEU A 38 -17.02 -1.02 1.41
C LEU A 38 -16.82 -0.04 0.24
N ASN A 39 -15.65 0.58 0.22
CA ASN A 39 -15.18 1.35 -0.92
C ASN A 39 -14.15 0.52 -1.69
N VAL A 40 -14.24 0.52 -3.00
CA VAL A 40 -13.33 -0.21 -3.87
C VAL A 40 -12.64 0.78 -4.81
N TYR A 41 -11.31 0.75 -4.82
CA TYR A 41 -10.49 1.62 -5.66
C TYR A 41 -9.55 0.80 -6.53
N PRO A 42 -9.14 1.29 -7.71
CA PRO A 42 -8.03 0.70 -8.44
C PRO A 42 -6.79 0.63 -7.54
N GLY A 43 -6.07 -0.50 -7.58
CA GLY A 43 -4.83 -0.68 -6.85
C GLY A 43 -3.77 0.27 -7.38
N ALA A 44 -3.13 1.04 -6.50
CA ALA A 44 -2.04 1.94 -6.83
C ALA A 44 -1.06 2.00 -5.66
N ALA A 45 0.21 1.77 -5.95
CA ALA A 45 1.31 1.82 -4.99
C ALA A 45 2.35 2.84 -5.42
N TYR A 46 3.01 3.47 -4.46
CA TYR A 46 3.97 4.54 -4.70
C TYR A 46 5.16 4.43 -3.74
N ILE A 47 6.31 4.90 -4.19
CA ILE A 47 7.42 5.30 -3.31
C ILE A 47 7.30 6.78 -2.97
N ILE A 48 7.87 7.21 -1.85
CA ILE A 48 7.83 8.61 -1.40
C ILE A 48 9.07 8.94 -0.57
N GLY A 49 9.41 10.23 -0.44
CA GLY A 49 10.49 10.70 0.40
C GLY A 49 11.88 10.47 -0.20
N ALA A 50 12.85 10.05 0.61
CA ALA A 50 14.26 9.93 0.20
C ALA A 50 14.46 9.03 -1.01
N SER A 51 13.88 7.83 -1.01
CA SER A 51 13.93 6.91 -2.16
C SER A 51 13.32 7.49 -3.44
N ALA A 52 12.39 8.43 -3.31
CA ALA A 52 11.78 9.16 -4.42
C ALA A 52 12.55 10.46 -4.79
N GLY A 53 13.82 10.58 -4.37
CA GLY A 53 14.64 11.78 -4.63
C GLY A 53 14.19 13.01 -3.85
N GLY A 54 13.60 12.83 -2.70
CA GLY A 54 13.05 13.91 -1.87
C GLY A 54 11.64 14.34 -2.26
N ASN A 55 10.97 13.59 -3.13
CA ASN A 55 9.59 13.87 -3.50
C ASN A 55 8.63 13.39 -2.39
N TRP A 56 7.86 14.32 -1.81
CA TRP A 56 6.85 14.09 -0.78
C TRP A 56 5.42 14.31 -1.28
N ASP A 57 5.24 14.50 -2.59
CA ASP A 57 3.91 14.71 -3.18
C ASP A 57 3.14 13.39 -3.23
N ASP A 58 1.97 13.39 -2.58
CA ASP A 58 1.07 12.23 -2.56
C ASP A 58 0.61 11.88 -3.99
N ALA A 59 0.70 10.60 -4.32
CA ALA A 59 0.33 10.03 -5.61
C ALA A 59 1.02 10.67 -6.83
N SER A 60 2.25 11.14 -6.64
CA SER A 60 3.07 11.64 -7.76
C SER A 60 3.25 10.56 -8.83
N ALA A 61 2.92 10.87 -10.07
CA ALA A 61 3.03 9.94 -11.19
C ALA A 61 4.48 9.44 -11.41
N ALA A 62 5.49 10.26 -11.08
CA ALA A 62 6.90 9.89 -11.17
C ALA A 62 7.31 8.83 -10.13
N CYS A 63 6.52 8.66 -9.07
CA CYS A 63 6.77 7.75 -7.96
C CYS A 63 5.88 6.50 -8.00
N ALA A 64 5.00 6.39 -9.00
CA ALA A 64 4.07 5.28 -9.13
C ALA A 64 4.80 3.97 -9.44
N MET A 65 4.43 2.91 -8.72
CA MET A 65 4.89 1.56 -9.00
C MET A 65 4.10 0.96 -10.17
N THR A 66 4.77 0.12 -10.96
CA THR A 66 4.13 -0.64 -12.02
C THR A 66 3.55 -1.92 -11.47
N ALA A 67 2.25 -2.13 -11.65
CA ALA A 67 1.57 -3.36 -11.28
C ALA A 67 1.97 -4.52 -12.20
N PRO A 68 2.09 -5.75 -11.68
CA PRO A 68 2.28 -6.93 -12.51
C PRO A 68 1.01 -7.29 -13.29
N ALA A 69 1.18 -8.05 -14.37
CA ALA A 69 0.07 -8.51 -15.21
C ALA A 69 -0.82 -9.56 -14.51
N ASP A 70 -0.28 -10.28 -13.55
CA ASP A 70 -0.99 -11.33 -12.81
C ASP A 70 -0.71 -11.23 -11.30
N GLN A 71 -1.51 -11.95 -10.51
CA GLN A 71 -1.44 -11.86 -9.04
C GLN A 71 -0.13 -12.40 -8.45
N THR A 72 0.61 -13.23 -9.17
CA THR A 72 1.84 -13.85 -8.67
C THR A 72 3.08 -13.02 -8.97
N GLY A 73 2.94 -11.99 -9.79
CA GLY A 73 4.01 -11.09 -10.18
C GLY A 73 4.39 -10.07 -9.11
N GLU A 74 5.42 -9.30 -9.40
CA GLU A 74 5.91 -8.26 -8.52
C GLU A 74 5.48 -6.86 -8.99
N TRP A 75 5.05 -6.04 -8.06
CA TRP A 75 4.98 -4.60 -8.25
C TRP A 75 6.40 -4.04 -8.24
N VAL A 76 6.72 -3.16 -9.18
CA VAL A 76 8.07 -2.62 -9.34
C VAL A 76 8.03 -1.11 -9.28
N SER A 77 8.84 -0.51 -8.40
CA SER A 77 8.96 0.94 -8.33
C SER A 77 9.74 1.50 -9.54
N PRO A 78 9.63 2.80 -9.83
CA PRO A 78 10.65 3.49 -10.60
C PRO A 78 12.01 3.34 -9.90
N ALA A 79 13.10 3.61 -10.62
CA ALA A 79 14.42 3.68 -10.02
C ALA A 79 14.43 4.77 -8.93
N PHE A 80 15.05 4.48 -7.80
CA PHE A 80 15.16 5.45 -6.71
C PHE A 80 15.92 6.69 -7.17
N GLY A 81 15.35 7.85 -6.89
CA GLY A 81 15.92 9.14 -7.23
C GLY A 81 16.97 9.64 -6.23
N GLY A 82 17.15 8.95 -5.10
CA GLY A 82 18.08 9.34 -4.05
C GLY A 82 18.40 8.20 -3.10
N ASP A 83 19.47 8.41 -2.33
CA ASP A 83 19.85 7.53 -1.22
C ASP A 83 19.00 7.84 0.01
N GLY A 84 18.76 6.84 0.84
CA GLY A 84 18.12 7.02 2.13
C GLY A 84 17.08 5.99 2.47
N GLU A 85 16.17 6.37 3.32
CA GLU A 85 15.13 5.50 3.87
C GLU A 85 14.11 5.10 2.80
N LEU A 86 13.76 3.81 2.77
CA LEU A 86 12.66 3.32 1.94
C LEU A 86 11.33 3.68 2.59
N ARG A 87 10.48 4.39 1.84
CA ARG A 87 9.08 4.62 2.17
C ARG A 87 8.22 4.29 0.96
N ALA A 88 7.25 3.43 1.15
CA ALA A 88 6.27 3.06 0.13
C ALA A 88 4.87 2.94 0.76
N TYR A 89 3.83 3.09 -0.06
CA TYR A 89 2.46 3.04 0.43
C TYR A 89 1.47 2.62 -0.66
N ILE A 90 0.27 2.21 -0.23
CA ILE A 90 -0.88 1.98 -1.10
C ILE A 90 -1.79 3.20 -1.06
N LYS A 91 -2.15 3.75 -2.22
CA LYS A 91 -3.05 4.91 -2.27
C LYS A 91 -4.49 4.51 -2.00
N ILE A 92 -5.08 5.16 -0.99
CA ILE A 92 -6.52 5.16 -0.73
C ILE A 92 -6.99 6.62 -0.81
N PRO A 93 -7.92 6.98 -1.70
CA PRO A 93 -8.46 8.34 -1.78
C PRO A 93 -8.98 8.85 -0.44
N GLY A 94 -8.60 10.05 -0.05
CA GLY A 94 -9.00 10.66 1.22
C GLY A 94 -8.26 10.16 2.46
N ILE A 95 -7.35 9.22 2.30
CA ILE A 95 -6.49 8.73 3.39
C ILE A 95 -5.06 9.21 3.16
N GLU A 96 -4.44 9.74 4.21
CA GLU A 96 -3.04 10.16 4.20
C GLU A 96 -2.12 8.95 3.92
N TRP A 97 -1.09 9.15 3.11
CA TRP A 97 -0.19 8.10 2.63
C TRP A 97 0.42 7.26 3.78
N TRP A 98 0.75 7.87 4.90
CA TRP A 98 1.40 7.21 6.03
C TRP A 98 0.48 6.25 6.80
N HIS A 99 -0.84 6.30 6.60
CA HIS A 99 -1.79 5.30 7.13
C HIS A 99 -1.72 3.95 6.40
N THR A 100 -1.18 3.95 5.19
CA THR A 100 -1.04 2.75 4.35
C THR A 100 0.43 2.50 3.98
N GLU A 101 1.33 3.10 4.74
CA GLU A 101 2.76 2.98 4.57
C GLU A 101 3.24 1.57 4.90
N PHE A 102 4.21 1.09 4.14
CA PHE A 102 4.95 -0.13 4.42
C PHE A 102 6.44 0.04 4.12
N THR A 103 7.24 -0.79 4.75
CA THR A 103 8.67 -0.96 4.51
C THR A 103 9.01 -2.44 4.38
N ILE A 104 10.29 -2.79 4.30
CA ILE A 104 10.75 -4.17 4.30
C ILE A 104 11.29 -4.50 5.69
N PHE A 105 10.81 -5.59 6.24
CA PHE A 105 11.35 -6.18 7.45
C PHE A 105 11.56 -7.69 7.26
N LYS A 106 12.80 -8.14 7.34
CA LYS A 106 13.19 -9.55 7.14
C LYS A 106 12.66 -10.16 5.83
N GLY A 107 12.72 -9.38 4.74
CA GLY A 107 12.28 -9.80 3.42
C GLY A 107 10.77 -9.77 3.18
N ASN A 108 9.98 -9.30 4.14
CA ASN A 108 8.52 -9.18 4.01
C ASN A 108 8.08 -7.72 3.99
N CYS A 109 6.91 -7.46 3.40
CA CYS A 109 6.24 -6.19 3.58
C CYS A 109 5.83 -6.04 5.04
N PHE A 110 6.26 -4.96 5.66
CA PHE A 110 5.90 -4.62 7.03
C PHE A 110 5.07 -3.34 7.02
N TRP A 111 3.80 -3.47 7.40
CA TRP A 111 2.83 -2.40 7.33
C TRP A 111 2.86 -1.54 8.59
N ARG A 112 2.77 -0.23 8.41
CA ARG A 112 2.62 0.71 9.51
C ARG A 112 1.26 0.50 10.17
N ASN A 113 1.28 -0.07 11.38
CA ASN A 113 0.07 -0.30 12.16
C ASN A 113 -0.03 0.75 13.26
N LEU A 114 -0.92 1.72 13.07
CA LEU A 114 -1.04 2.88 13.95
C LEU A 114 -1.80 2.60 15.25
N ASN A 115 -2.54 1.48 15.32
CA ASN A 115 -3.56 1.33 16.36
C ASN A 115 -3.40 0.10 17.25
N ILE A 116 -2.54 -0.85 16.90
CA ILE A 116 -2.52 -2.15 17.58
C ILE A 116 -1.20 -2.41 18.33
N VAL A 117 -0.07 -2.15 17.72
CA VAL A 117 1.25 -2.38 18.32
C VAL A 117 2.20 -1.30 17.85
N ASP A 118 3.01 -0.78 18.74
CA ASP A 118 4.10 0.15 18.40
C ASP A 118 5.31 -0.61 17.79
N SER A 119 5.01 -1.52 16.88
CA SER A 119 6.02 -2.32 16.17
C SER A 119 6.65 -1.54 15.00
N TRP A 120 6.04 -0.44 14.58
CA TRP A 120 6.59 0.41 13.53
C TRP A 120 7.93 1.03 13.94
N THR A 121 8.06 1.48 15.17
CA THR A 121 9.31 2.04 15.68
C THR A 121 10.47 1.06 15.52
N GLU A 122 10.24 -0.22 15.80
CA GLU A 122 11.27 -1.24 15.61
C GLU A 122 11.59 -1.50 14.13
N ALA A 123 10.57 -1.59 13.28
CA ALA A 123 10.74 -1.95 11.88
C ALA A 123 11.00 -0.73 10.98
N GLY A 124 10.31 0.39 11.23
CA GLY A 124 10.38 1.60 10.42
C GLY A 124 11.58 2.47 10.72
N ASP A 125 11.79 2.81 11.98
CA ASP A 125 12.85 3.76 12.37
C ASP A 125 14.19 3.07 12.64
N GLY A 126 14.18 1.86 13.19
CA GLY A 126 15.39 1.11 13.51
C GLY A 126 15.82 0.09 12.46
N TYR A 127 14.92 -0.31 11.58
CA TYR A 127 15.13 -1.39 10.61
C TYR A 127 14.69 -1.04 9.19
N SER A 128 14.39 0.22 8.92
CA SER A 128 14.09 0.64 7.55
C SER A 128 15.26 0.32 6.63
N VAL A 129 14.93 -0.27 5.49
CA VAL A 129 15.95 -0.55 4.47
C VAL A 129 16.48 0.76 3.93
N THR A 130 17.80 0.91 3.93
CA THR A 130 18.47 2.01 3.27
C THR A 130 18.58 1.70 1.77
N CYS A 131 18.04 2.59 0.96
CA CYS A 131 18.09 2.53 -0.49
C CYS A 131 19.26 3.31 -1.03
N ALA A 132 19.79 2.90 -2.19
CA ALA A 132 20.71 3.70 -3.00
C ALA A 132 20.01 4.14 -4.30
N ALA A 133 20.37 5.32 -4.76
CA ALA A 133 19.91 5.84 -6.06
C ALA A 133 20.12 4.81 -7.17
N GLY A 134 19.12 4.67 -8.05
CA GLY A 134 19.15 3.71 -9.16
C GLY A 134 18.62 2.31 -8.82
N GLN A 135 18.58 1.90 -7.55
CA GLN A 135 17.91 0.67 -7.14
C GLN A 135 16.40 0.78 -7.32
N LYS A 136 15.69 -0.35 -7.17
CA LYS A 136 14.22 -0.42 -7.23
C LYS A 136 13.68 -1.29 -6.12
N LEU A 137 12.46 -0.99 -5.70
CA LEU A 137 11.65 -1.82 -4.83
C LEU A 137 10.85 -2.82 -5.68
N TYR A 138 10.90 -4.09 -5.30
CA TYR A 138 10.09 -5.18 -5.84
C TYR A 138 9.21 -5.73 -4.72
N VAL A 139 7.91 -5.80 -4.96
CA VAL A 139 6.92 -6.25 -3.96
C VAL A 139 6.00 -7.29 -4.54
N ASN A 140 5.93 -8.44 -3.90
CA ASN A 140 4.93 -9.45 -4.20
C ASN A 140 3.88 -9.45 -3.08
N PHE A 141 2.73 -8.86 -3.34
CA PHE A 141 1.65 -8.77 -2.34
C PHE A 141 0.95 -10.11 -2.09
N ASP A 142 0.97 -11.06 -3.04
CA ASP A 142 0.42 -12.40 -2.85
C ASP A 142 1.23 -13.20 -1.81
N LYS A 143 2.55 -13.07 -1.85
CA LYS A 143 3.48 -13.75 -0.92
C LYS A 143 3.85 -12.90 0.29
N ASN A 144 3.45 -11.65 0.31
CA ASN A 144 3.87 -10.65 1.30
C ASN A 144 5.40 -10.47 1.37
N THR A 145 6.11 -10.59 0.25
CA THR A 145 7.56 -10.42 0.19
C THR A 145 7.95 -9.12 -0.50
N ALA A 146 9.09 -8.56 -0.08
CA ALA A 146 9.65 -7.36 -0.70
C ALA A 146 11.17 -7.37 -0.65
N GLU A 147 11.80 -6.80 -1.68
CA GLU A 147 13.25 -6.64 -1.76
C GLU A 147 13.63 -5.38 -2.53
N VAL A 148 14.83 -4.87 -2.24
CA VAL A 148 15.48 -3.80 -3.00
C VAL A 148 16.66 -4.38 -3.77
N LYS A 149 16.72 -4.13 -5.05
CA LYS A 149 17.82 -4.58 -5.94
C LYS A 149 18.08 -3.59 -7.08
#